data_b8579c2b1bb0a7f18aa63b862a59bcdb
#
_entry.id   b8579c2b1bb0a7f18aa63b862a59bcdb
#
_cell.length_a   1.000
_cell.length_b   1.000
_cell.length_c   1.000
_cell.angle_alpha   90.00
_cell.angle_beta   90.00
_cell.angle_gamma   90.00
#
_symmetry.space_group_name_H-M   'P 1'
#
loop_
_entity.id
_entity.type
_entity.pdbx_description
1 polymer ?
#
loop_
_entity_poly.entity_id
_entity_poly.type
_entity_poly.pdbx_seq_one_letter_code
_entity_poly.pdbx_strand_id
1 'polypeptide(L)'
;MATKPINELDFTAIKQQFISHLQNQTQFKDYDFTGSNMNVLLDVLAYNTYQNNFYTNMAINEMFLDSAVLKNSTVSHAKELNYLPRSRTSAKAVVNISIVDETEPSKNITIPKYTEFTVNYQGNAFTFITAKAYIAQKTTSGPFVATNVEIFEGQILTNFEKDGFFLDDENFLRCNLTNDNIDTSTIEVYVDDEATEGQNQYYYTADIFGVTATSKVFYLSPYFDDRYTIYFGRNVYGKQPEPDIDIKVQYRVTSGAEANGATGFTTAFRSGVTVTTVSSASGGAERESIDSIKFFAPKSIQIQERAVTASDYDILLRQRFPEIRSVSVYGGDELTPPQYGKVAISVNLQGDGVLSETNEYEYVRYLADKSPLTIEPIFVDPEFLYVEAVIDVTYSRKLTSKSTSELEALVRQAVLSYSTTNLDDFGKTLRSSRLITTIDALDESILGSDLCINPIIEYAPILNLTLNPSFKFNEKLVKPYPYRAASGFSDFKPSIVSSTFTYSGIVSKLQDDGAGNMRIINTSTTNPEIINPTIGTVDYTTGEIKLINFAVESFSGDAIKIYAATTSSNVTAPKSRILTIRDEDILINFIESKA
;
A
#
# COMPACT_ATOMS: atom_id res chain seq x y z
N MET A 1 11.96 6.39 -16.34
CA MET A 1 12.93 6.18 -17.47
C MET A 1 13.75 7.45 -17.63
N ALA A 2 15.06 7.36 -17.84
CA ALA A 2 15.85 8.54 -18.17
C ALA A 2 15.40 9.07 -19.54
N THR A 3 14.95 10.33 -19.60
CA THR A 3 14.58 11.01 -20.84
C THR A 3 15.82 11.12 -21.72
N LYS A 4 15.79 10.49 -22.89
CA LYS A 4 16.89 10.59 -23.86
C LYS A 4 16.76 11.92 -24.60
N PRO A 5 17.75 12.81 -24.57
CA PRO A 5 17.69 14.04 -25.32
C PRO A 5 17.66 13.76 -26.82
N ILE A 6 16.79 14.44 -27.54
CA ILE A 6 16.66 14.33 -29.00
C ILE A 6 17.67 15.29 -29.68
N ASN A 7 17.89 16.44 -29.07
CA ASN A 7 18.87 17.43 -29.51
C ASN A 7 20.04 17.52 -28.52
N GLU A 8 21.18 18.00 -29.01
CA GLU A 8 22.37 18.23 -28.20
C GLU A 8 22.10 19.26 -27.09
N LEU A 9 22.43 18.92 -25.85
CA LEU A 9 22.27 19.76 -24.65
C LEU A 9 23.62 20.15 -24.03
N ASP A 10 24.75 19.83 -24.68
CA ASP A 10 26.05 20.29 -24.23
C ASP A 10 26.39 21.62 -24.93
N PHE A 11 26.54 22.68 -24.13
CA PHE A 11 26.88 24.00 -24.59
C PHE A 11 28.21 24.00 -25.39
N THR A 12 29.21 23.28 -24.91
CA THR A 12 30.52 23.18 -25.51
C THR A 12 30.45 22.47 -26.87
N ALA A 13 29.68 21.39 -26.94
CA ALA A 13 29.46 20.67 -28.19
C ALA A 13 28.73 21.53 -29.23
N ILE A 14 27.69 22.28 -28.82
CA ILE A 14 26.95 23.21 -29.69
C ILE A 14 27.91 24.31 -30.22
N LYS A 15 28.69 24.92 -29.33
CA LYS A 15 29.68 25.93 -29.73
C LYS A 15 30.71 25.36 -30.72
N GLN A 16 31.20 24.13 -30.49
CA GLN A 16 32.16 23.48 -31.37
C GLN A 16 31.56 23.17 -32.76
N GLN A 17 30.27 22.88 -32.85
CA GLN A 17 29.56 22.73 -34.13
C GLN A 17 29.54 24.05 -34.91
N PHE A 18 29.29 25.18 -34.25
CA PHE A 18 29.37 26.50 -34.90
C PHE A 18 30.79 26.82 -35.38
N ILE A 19 31.81 26.57 -34.56
CA ILE A 19 33.21 26.75 -34.94
C ILE A 19 33.56 25.90 -36.15
N SER A 20 33.17 24.60 -36.13
CA SER A 20 33.41 23.67 -37.25
C SER A 20 32.70 24.12 -38.53
N HIS A 21 31.51 24.71 -38.42
CA HIS A 21 30.84 25.29 -39.58
C HIS A 21 31.58 26.50 -40.14
N LEU A 22 32.04 27.41 -39.28
CA LEU A 22 32.78 28.60 -39.68
C LEU A 22 34.16 28.28 -40.28
N GLN A 23 34.83 27.21 -39.87
CA GLN A 23 36.07 26.73 -40.46
C GLN A 23 35.98 26.47 -41.97
N ASN A 24 34.81 26.12 -42.45
CA ASN A 24 34.54 25.88 -43.86
C ASN A 24 34.18 27.15 -44.63
N GLN A 25 34.13 28.32 -43.96
CA GLN A 25 33.82 29.62 -44.56
C GLN A 25 35.07 30.48 -44.67
N THR A 26 35.37 30.99 -45.83
CA THR A 26 36.60 31.86 -46.08
C THR A 26 36.41 33.30 -45.64
N GLN A 27 35.19 33.72 -45.35
CA GLN A 27 34.85 35.13 -45.05
C GLN A 27 34.99 35.48 -43.57
N PHE A 28 35.00 34.49 -42.65
CA PHE A 28 35.12 34.71 -41.22
C PHE A 28 36.46 34.28 -40.70
N LYS A 29 37.09 35.16 -39.89
CA LYS A 29 38.38 34.96 -39.22
C LYS A 29 38.20 35.28 -37.74
N ASP A 30 39.11 34.91 -36.88
CA ASP A 30 39.18 35.21 -35.45
C ASP A 30 38.07 34.49 -34.60
N TYR A 31 37.37 33.47 -35.15
CA TYR A 31 36.33 32.71 -34.44
C TYR A 31 36.91 31.77 -33.38
N ASP A 32 38.16 31.39 -33.47
CA ASP A 32 38.89 30.52 -32.56
C ASP A 32 39.64 31.28 -31.45
N PHE A 33 39.77 32.61 -31.57
CA PHE A 33 40.40 33.44 -30.55
C PHE A 33 39.40 33.78 -29.42
N THR A 34 39.68 33.32 -28.20
CA THR A 34 38.76 33.43 -27.06
C THR A 34 38.35 34.85 -26.66
N GLY A 35 39.20 35.84 -26.96
CA GLY A 35 38.91 37.25 -26.69
C GLY A 35 38.29 38.02 -27.86
N SER A 36 37.99 37.36 -28.98
CA SER A 36 37.43 38.04 -30.14
C SER A 36 35.93 38.32 -29.96
N ASN A 37 35.48 39.44 -30.57
CA ASN A 37 34.06 39.76 -30.61
C ASN A 37 33.24 38.66 -31.29
N MET A 38 33.81 37.96 -32.26
CA MET A 38 33.18 36.85 -32.97
C MET A 38 32.95 35.66 -32.02
N ASN A 39 33.92 35.33 -31.18
CA ASN A 39 33.80 34.26 -30.22
C ASN A 39 32.74 34.56 -29.16
N VAL A 40 32.62 35.80 -28.69
CA VAL A 40 31.54 36.24 -27.77
C VAL A 40 30.17 36.12 -28.44
N LEU A 41 30.04 36.46 -29.72
CA LEU A 41 28.80 36.26 -30.47
C LEU A 41 28.46 34.77 -30.63
N LEU A 42 29.45 33.90 -30.85
CA LEU A 42 29.26 32.45 -30.88
C LEU A 42 28.79 31.92 -29.53
N ASP A 43 29.26 32.45 -28.40
CA ASP A 43 28.79 32.08 -27.06
C ASP A 43 27.30 32.45 -26.88
N VAL A 44 26.89 33.63 -27.31
CA VAL A 44 25.49 34.07 -27.25
C VAL A 44 24.60 33.18 -28.14
N LEU A 45 25.05 32.86 -29.35
CA LEU A 45 24.30 31.98 -30.27
C LEU A 45 24.25 30.55 -29.75
N ALA A 46 25.36 30.04 -29.22
CA ALA A 46 25.39 28.70 -28.60
C ALA A 46 24.45 28.61 -27.38
N TYR A 47 24.42 29.66 -26.54
CA TYR A 47 23.52 29.74 -25.40
C TYR A 47 22.06 29.80 -25.83
N ASN A 48 21.71 30.59 -26.83
CA ASN A 48 20.36 30.63 -27.38
C ASN A 48 19.96 29.26 -27.96
N THR A 49 20.85 28.62 -28.71
CA THR A 49 20.59 27.28 -29.27
C THR A 49 20.43 26.26 -28.16
N TYR A 50 21.24 26.30 -27.11
CA TYR A 50 21.09 25.46 -25.93
C TYR A 50 19.71 25.62 -25.29
N GLN A 51 19.28 26.86 -25.05
CA GLN A 51 17.95 27.13 -24.49
C GLN A 51 16.82 26.61 -25.40
N ASN A 52 16.90 26.86 -26.70
CA ASN A 52 15.90 26.37 -27.65
C ASN A 52 15.88 24.85 -27.70
N ASN A 53 17.02 24.19 -27.67
CA ASN A 53 17.12 22.73 -27.62
C ASN A 53 16.54 22.19 -26.31
N PHE A 54 16.78 22.87 -25.19
CA PHE A 54 16.21 22.51 -23.89
C PHE A 54 14.66 22.57 -23.93
N TYR A 55 14.09 23.69 -24.39
CA TYR A 55 12.63 23.82 -24.50
C TYR A 55 12.03 22.84 -25.50
N THR A 56 12.72 22.58 -26.62
CA THR A 56 12.29 21.60 -27.61
C THR A 56 12.28 20.19 -27.02
N ASN A 57 13.33 19.77 -26.33
CA ASN A 57 13.41 18.49 -25.68
C ASN A 57 12.35 18.35 -24.59
N MET A 58 12.12 19.41 -23.80
CA MET A 58 11.07 19.44 -22.79
C MET A 58 9.69 19.29 -23.44
N ALA A 59 9.38 20.08 -24.46
CA ALA A 59 8.10 20.02 -25.16
C ALA A 59 7.83 18.62 -25.75
N ILE A 60 8.82 18.00 -26.37
CA ILE A 60 8.68 16.65 -26.92
C ILE A 60 8.49 15.60 -25.82
N ASN A 61 9.19 15.72 -24.70
CA ASN A 61 8.98 14.81 -23.56
C ASN A 61 7.57 14.95 -22.98
N GLU A 62 7.02 16.16 -22.93
CA GLU A 62 5.67 16.42 -22.45
C GLU A 62 4.55 15.97 -23.43
N MET A 63 4.88 15.61 -24.68
CA MET A 63 3.90 15.13 -25.66
C MET A 63 3.41 13.70 -25.41
N PHE A 64 4.10 12.93 -24.56
CA PHE A 64 3.76 11.53 -24.32
C PHE A 64 3.58 11.26 -22.83
N LEU A 65 2.57 10.49 -22.48
CA LEU A 65 2.25 10.13 -21.09
C LEU A 65 3.47 9.52 -20.37
N ASP A 66 4.20 8.62 -21.02
CA ASP A 66 5.34 7.90 -20.40
C ASP A 66 6.51 8.84 -20.05
N SER A 67 6.76 9.86 -20.88
CA SER A 67 7.90 10.76 -20.71
C SER A 67 7.55 12.09 -20.05
N ALA A 68 6.27 12.46 -19.95
CA ALA A 68 5.83 13.71 -19.33
C ALA A 68 6.33 13.79 -17.88
N VAL A 69 6.85 14.93 -17.48
CA VAL A 69 7.38 15.21 -16.12
C VAL A 69 6.46 16.17 -15.37
N LEU A 70 5.79 17.05 -16.12
CA LEU A 70 4.85 18.01 -15.55
C LEU A 70 3.52 17.32 -15.24
N LYS A 71 2.99 17.57 -14.05
CA LYS A 71 1.72 16.99 -13.60
C LYS A 71 0.57 17.38 -14.52
N ASN A 72 0.48 18.64 -14.92
CA ASN A 72 -0.58 19.12 -15.80
C ASN A 72 -0.58 18.42 -17.17
N SER A 73 0.60 18.14 -17.75
CA SER A 73 0.72 17.38 -18.99
C SER A 73 0.25 15.92 -18.80
N THR A 74 0.72 15.29 -17.70
CA THR A 74 0.32 13.92 -17.36
C THR A 74 -1.20 13.80 -17.16
N VAL A 75 -1.81 14.75 -16.44
CA VAL A 75 -3.26 14.81 -16.22
C VAL A 75 -4.02 15.04 -17.53
N SER A 76 -3.49 15.89 -18.43
CA SER A 76 -4.09 16.12 -19.75
C SER A 76 -4.11 14.84 -20.59
N HIS A 77 -3.01 14.09 -20.63
CA HIS A 77 -2.96 12.80 -21.33
C HIS A 77 -3.86 11.73 -20.67
N ALA A 78 -3.93 11.70 -19.34
CA ALA A 78 -4.83 10.81 -18.62
C ALA A 78 -6.30 11.09 -18.96
N LYS A 79 -6.67 12.37 -19.12
CA LYS A 79 -8.00 12.79 -19.54
C LYS A 79 -8.36 12.28 -20.94
N GLU A 80 -7.42 12.24 -21.88
CA GLU A 80 -7.63 11.67 -23.23
C GLU A 80 -7.94 10.16 -23.16
N LEU A 81 -7.45 9.48 -22.12
CA LEU A 81 -7.76 8.08 -21.81
C LEU A 81 -9.02 7.90 -20.97
N ASN A 82 -9.82 8.95 -20.77
CA ASN A 82 -10.99 8.98 -19.88
C ASN A 82 -10.66 8.58 -18.43
N TYR A 83 -9.43 8.87 -17.99
CA TYR A 83 -8.98 8.58 -16.64
C TYR A 83 -9.08 9.84 -15.76
N LEU A 84 -9.82 9.73 -14.66
CA LEU A 84 -9.90 10.78 -13.65
C LEU A 84 -8.87 10.48 -12.54
N PRO A 85 -7.76 11.24 -12.47
CA PRO A 85 -6.80 11.07 -11.39
C PRO A 85 -7.46 11.25 -10.02
N ARG A 86 -7.07 10.39 -9.06
CA ARG A 86 -7.62 10.43 -7.71
C ARG A 86 -7.25 11.74 -7.01
N SER A 87 -8.27 12.36 -6.41
CA SER A 87 -8.13 13.49 -5.49
C SER A 87 -7.53 13.06 -4.14
N ARG A 88 -7.33 14.01 -3.24
CA ARG A 88 -7.14 13.67 -1.82
C ARG A 88 -8.34 12.90 -1.30
N THR A 89 -8.10 11.97 -0.39
CA THR A 89 -9.14 11.19 0.31
C THR A 89 -9.11 11.53 1.79
N SER A 90 -10.27 11.68 2.39
CA SER A 90 -10.41 11.97 3.82
C SER A 90 -10.11 10.73 4.66
N ALA A 91 -9.38 10.91 5.77
CA ALA A 91 -9.24 9.86 6.77
C ALA A 91 -10.59 9.59 7.45
N LYS A 92 -10.92 8.31 7.66
CA LYS A 92 -12.16 7.83 8.26
C LYS A 92 -11.86 7.16 9.58
N ALA A 93 -12.60 7.51 10.63
CA ALA A 93 -12.59 6.81 11.92
C ALA A 93 -13.98 6.31 12.28
N VAL A 94 -14.04 5.28 13.12
CA VAL A 94 -15.30 4.76 13.66
C VAL A 94 -15.33 4.97 15.16
N VAL A 95 -16.42 5.57 15.67
CA VAL A 95 -16.58 5.88 17.09
C VAL A 95 -17.93 5.41 17.62
N ASN A 96 -17.97 5.09 18.90
CA ASN A 96 -19.21 4.94 19.65
C ASN A 96 -19.47 6.21 20.45
N ILE A 97 -20.71 6.71 20.41
CA ILE A 97 -21.13 7.93 21.08
C ILE A 97 -22.13 7.57 22.16
N SER A 98 -21.82 7.95 23.40
CA SER A 98 -22.69 7.80 24.56
C SER A 98 -23.08 9.17 25.08
N ILE A 99 -24.37 9.43 25.23
CA ILE A 99 -24.93 10.70 25.66
C ILE A 99 -25.71 10.52 26.95
N VAL A 100 -25.26 11.13 28.03
CA VAL A 100 -25.96 11.15 29.29
C VAL A 100 -26.79 12.42 29.36
N ASP A 101 -28.10 12.29 29.18
CA ASP A 101 -29.04 13.39 29.32
C ASP A 101 -30.31 12.92 30.05
N GLU A 102 -30.43 13.31 31.30
CA GLU A 102 -31.55 12.95 32.18
C GLU A 102 -32.81 13.79 31.88
N THR A 103 -32.65 14.91 31.19
CA THR A 103 -33.73 15.86 30.92
C THR A 103 -34.46 15.58 29.61
N GLU A 104 -33.89 14.72 28.76
CA GLU A 104 -34.47 14.41 27.45
C GLU A 104 -35.62 13.38 27.57
N PRO A 105 -36.86 13.77 27.28
CA PRO A 105 -38.02 12.88 27.40
C PRO A 105 -38.14 11.89 26.21
N SER A 106 -37.42 12.13 25.11
CA SER A 106 -37.50 11.31 23.91
C SER A 106 -36.78 9.97 24.10
N LYS A 107 -37.17 8.97 23.30
CA LYS A 107 -36.48 7.69 23.25
C LYS A 107 -35.19 7.72 22.45
N ASN A 108 -34.99 8.72 21.63
CA ASN A 108 -33.87 8.83 20.67
C ASN A 108 -33.35 10.27 20.64
N ILE A 109 -32.03 10.38 20.46
CA ILE A 109 -31.36 11.66 20.15
C ILE A 109 -30.79 11.56 18.75
N THR A 110 -31.10 12.53 17.89
CA THR A 110 -30.51 12.59 16.55
C THR A 110 -29.18 13.37 16.59
N ILE A 111 -28.13 12.75 16.11
CA ILE A 111 -26.84 13.38 15.84
C ILE A 111 -26.91 13.87 14.39
N PRO A 112 -26.90 15.18 14.14
CA PRO A 112 -27.06 15.71 12.78
C PRO A 112 -25.91 15.33 11.84
N LYS A 113 -26.19 15.36 10.53
CA LYS A 113 -25.14 15.38 9.49
C LYS A 113 -24.23 16.59 9.73
N TYR A 114 -22.93 16.41 9.54
CA TYR A 114 -21.88 17.42 9.76
C TYR A 114 -21.65 17.82 11.22
N THR A 115 -22.01 16.94 12.17
CA THR A 115 -21.58 17.11 13.56
C THR A 115 -20.06 17.01 13.66
N GLU A 116 -19.43 17.99 14.31
CA GLU A 116 -17.98 18.12 14.41
C GLU A 116 -17.40 17.37 15.58
N PHE A 117 -16.26 16.73 15.34
CA PHE A 117 -15.40 16.08 16.33
C PHE A 117 -13.98 16.63 16.15
N THR A 118 -13.31 16.91 17.24
CA THR A 118 -11.94 17.43 17.23
C THR A 118 -10.99 16.45 17.87
N VAL A 119 -9.77 16.40 17.35
CA VAL A 119 -8.68 15.59 17.88
C VAL A 119 -7.35 16.30 17.68
N ASN A 120 -6.44 16.19 18.67
CA ASN A 120 -5.05 16.59 18.51
C ASN A 120 -4.20 15.35 18.24
N TYR A 121 -3.55 15.31 17.09
CA TYR A 121 -2.71 14.19 16.69
C TYR A 121 -1.37 14.71 16.15
N GLN A 122 -0.25 14.19 16.66
CA GLN A 122 1.11 14.59 16.28
C GLN A 122 1.36 16.12 16.33
N GLY A 123 0.69 16.82 17.27
CA GLY A 123 0.83 18.27 17.43
C GLY A 123 -0.08 19.13 16.55
N ASN A 124 -0.86 18.53 15.65
CA ASN A 124 -1.82 19.20 14.79
C ASN A 124 -3.25 18.94 15.27
N ALA A 125 -4.11 19.94 15.15
CA ALA A 125 -5.55 19.82 15.42
C ALA A 125 -6.29 19.45 14.15
N PHE A 126 -7.03 18.34 14.18
CA PHE A 126 -7.88 17.91 13.08
C PHE A 126 -9.36 17.95 13.46
N THR A 127 -10.19 18.30 12.49
CA THR A 127 -11.64 18.25 12.62
C THR A 127 -12.19 17.10 11.81
N PHE A 128 -13.04 16.29 12.43
CA PHE A 128 -13.78 15.20 11.80
C PHE A 128 -15.27 15.53 11.82
N ILE A 129 -16.01 15.08 10.82
CA ILE A 129 -17.44 15.33 10.71
C ILE A 129 -18.21 14.08 10.35
N THR A 130 -19.48 13.99 10.77
CA THR A 130 -20.39 12.95 10.31
C THR A 130 -20.85 13.21 8.87
N ALA A 131 -20.84 12.18 8.01
CA ALA A 131 -21.33 12.27 6.63
C ALA A 131 -22.86 12.14 6.52
N LYS A 132 -23.51 11.56 7.52
CA LYS A 132 -24.97 11.37 7.61
C LYS A 132 -25.46 11.62 9.03
N ALA A 133 -26.76 11.73 9.21
CA ALA A 133 -27.37 11.76 10.54
C ALA A 133 -27.39 10.37 11.16
N TYR A 134 -27.14 10.29 12.47
CA TYR A 134 -27.21 9.07 13.26
C TYR A 134 -28.23 9.21 14.39
N ILE A 135 -28.79 8.10 14.82
CA ILE A 135 -29.78 8.07 15.91
C ILE A 135 -29.16 7.33 17.10
N ALA A 136 -28.96 8.05 18.20
CA ALA A 136 -28.60 7.46 19.48
C ALA A 136 -29.87 6.97 20.20
N GLN A 137 -29.93 5.68 20.51
CA GLN A 137 -31.09 5.07 21.16
C GLN A 137 -30.85 4.98 22.67
N LYS A 138 -31.92 5.22 23.46
CA LYS A 138 -31.88 5.09 24.91
C LYS A 138 -31.79 3.63 25.31
N THR A 139 -30.77 3.27 26.08
CA THR A 139 -30.65 1.97 26.71
C THR A 139 -31.62 1.89 27.90
N THR A 140 -32.05 0.68 28.27
CA THR A 140 -33.19 0.43 29.23
C THR A 140 -33.03 1.14 30.58
N SER A 141 -31.82 1.44 31.02
CA SER A 141 -31.51 2.16 32.27
C SER A 141 -30.25 3.00 32.19
N GLY A 142 -29.85 3.45 30.99
CA GLY A 142 -28.56 4.08 30.76
C GLY A 142 -28.60 5.24 29.77
N PRO A 143 -27.45 5.63 29.26
CA PRO A 143 -27.31 6.72 28.30
C PRO A 143 -27.93 6.37 26.94
N PHE A 144 -28.07 7.39 26.10
CA PHE A 144 -28.35 7.21 24.67
C PHE A 144 -27.05 6.77 23.97
N VAL A 145 -27.12 5.71 23.20
CA VAL A 145 -25.92 5.15 22.54
C VAL A 145 -26.14 5.10 21.02
N ALA A 146 -25.17 5.62 20.28
CA ALA A 146 -25.01 5.39 18.86
C ALA A 146 -23.71 4.61 18.65
N THR A 147 -23.80 3.43 18.05
CA THR A 147 -22.64 2.58 17.77
C THR A 147 -22.21 2.70 16.32
N ASN A 148 -20.91 2.48 16.08
CA ASN A 148 -20.31 2.46 14.73
C ASN A 148 -20.61 3.74 13.93
N VAL A 149 -20.48 4.89 14.56
CA VAL A 149 -20.62 6.19 13.90
C VAL A 149 -19.35 6.47 13.11
N GLU A 150 -19.50 6.60 11.81
CA GLU A 150 -18.41 6.95 10.90
C GLU A 150 -18.20 8.47 10.90
N ILE A 151 -16.98 8.88 11.15
CA ILE A 151 -16.55 10.29 11.10
C ILE A 151 -15.39 10.42 10.14
N PHE A 152 -15.37 11.51 9.37
CA PHE A 152 -14.40 11.74 8.31
C PHE A 152 -13.67 13.05 8.56
N GLU A 153 -12.36 13.04 8.37
CA GLU A 153 -11.53 14.24 8.50
C GLU A 153 -11.87 15.28 7.44
N GLY A 154 -11.81 16.54 7.82
CA GLY A 154 -11.94 17.70 6.95
C GLY A 154 -13.13 18.57 7.27
N GLN A 155 -13.32 19.60 6.44
CA GLN A 155 -14.37 20.58 6.56
C GLN A 155 -15.23 20.63 5.30
N ILE A 156 -16.52 20.82 5.46
CA ILE A 156 -17.42 21.01 4.33
C ILE A 156 -17.36 22.47 3.87
N LEU A 157 -17.01 22.67 2.63
CA LEU A 157 -17.18 23.93 1.94
C LEU A 157 -18.45 23.88 1.10
N THR A 158 -19.22 24.94 1.18
CA THR A 158 -20.43 25.13 0.40
C THR A 158 -20.24 26.36 -0.48
N ASN A 159 -20.21 26.15 -1.78
CA ASN A 159 -20.19 27.23 -2.75
C ASN A 159 -21.60 27.43 -3.30
N PHE A 160 -22.16 28.60 -3.06
CA PHE A 160 -23.36 29.08 -3.74
C PHE A 160 -22.87 29.97 -4.86
N GLU A 161 -22.73 29.46 -6.07
CA GLU A 161 -22.22 30.30 -7.15
C GLU A 161 -23.11 30.20 -8.39
N LYS A 162 -24.03 31.16 -8.48
CA LYS A 162 -24.64 31.52 -9.75
C LYS A 162 -23.57 31.99 -10.75
N ASP A 163 -22.58 32.72 -10.27
CA ASP A 163 -21.53 33.34 -11.08
C ASP A 163 -20.33 32.40 -11.40
N GLY A 164 -20.23 31.22 -10.77
CA GLY A 164 -19.16 30.23 -11.00
C GLY A 164 -19.43 29.30 -12.18
N PHE A 165 -20.66 29.24 -12.66
CA PHE A 165 -21.03 28.41 -13.79
C PHE A 165 -21.01 29.19 -15.10
N PHE A 166 -20.36 28.66 -16.11
CA PHE A 166 -20.26 29.26 -17.44
C PHE A 166 -20.52 28.21 -18.53
N LEU A 167 -21.04 28.68 -19.66
CA LEU A 167 -21.13 27.83 -20.85
C LEU A 167 -19.80 27.86 -21.62
N ASP A 168 -19.27 26.71 -21.91
CA ASP A 168 -18.08 26.58 -22.78
C ASP A 168 -18.45 26.71 -24.27
N ASP A 169 -17.45 26.68 -25.16
CA ASP A 169 -17.61 26.76 -26.61
C ASP A 169 -18.49 25.66 -27.20
N GLU A 170 -18.63 24.54 -26.47
CA GLU A 170 -19.46 23.40 -26.84
C GLU A 170 -20.85 23.41 -26.19
N ASN A 171 -21.21 24.49 -25.49
CA ASN A 171 -22.44 24.67 -24.72
C ASN A 171 -22.63 23.67 -23.54
N PHE A 172 -21.55 23.20 -22.92
CA PHE A 172 -21.61 22.53 -21.62
C PHE A 172 -21.63 23.60 -20.51
N LEU A 173 -22.55 23.45 -19.58
CA LEU A 173 -22.51 24.24 -18.35
C LEU A 173 -21.44 23.67 -17.42
N ARG A 174 -20.41 24.48 -17.13
CA ARG A 174 -19.22 24.06 -16.35
C ARG A 174 -19.00 24.95 -15.14
N CYS A 175 -18.43 24.36 -14.08
CA CYS A 175 -17.94 25.07 -12.91
C CYS A 175 -16.54 24.54 -12.53
N ASN A 176 -15.57 25.43 -12.47
CA ASN A 176 -14.22 25.10 -12.00
C ASN A 176 -14.18 25.25 -10.48
N LEU A 177 -13.93 24.15 -9.75
CA LEU A 177 -13.77 24.19 -8.32
C LEU A 177 -12.44 24.87 -7.97
N THR A 178 -12.50 25.83 -7.04
CA THR A 178 -11.37 26.70 -6.72
C THR A 178 -10.34 26.10 -5.76
N ASN A 179 -10.74 25.09 -5.00
CA ASN A 179 -9.89 24.43 -4.03
C ASN A 179 -9.15 23.23 -4.65
N ASP A 180 -7.90 23.03 -4.25
CA ASP A 180 -7.04 21.93 -4.71
C ASP A 180 -7.04 20.71 -3.75
N ASN A 181 -7.54 20.87 -2.52
CA ASN A 181 -7.55 19.82 -1.48
C ASN A 181 -8.92 19.13 -1.34
N ILE A 182 -9.64 19.02 -2.44
CA ILE A 182 -10.99 18.44 -2.48
C ILE A 182 -10.91 16.91 -2.39
N ASP A 183 -11.81 16.33 -1.60
CA ASP A 183 -12.19 14.93 -1.71
C ASP A 183 -13.36 14.82 -2.70
N THR A 184 -13.06 14.43 -3.94
CA THR A 184 -14.05 14.37 -5.03
C THR A 184 -15.17 13.37 -4.80
N SER A 185 -14.96 12.37 -3.92
CA SER A 185 -16.01 11.40 -3.57
C SER A 185 -17.15 12.00 -2.75
N THR A 186 -16.94 13.21 -2.22
CA THR A 186 -17.90 13.90 -1.34
C THR A 186 -18.65 15.04 -2.02
N ILE A 187 -18.44 15.23 -3.32
CA ILE A 187 -19.10 16.31 -4.06
C ILE A 187 -20.59 16.05 -4.16
N GLU A 188 -21.37 16.96 -3.62
CA GLU A 188 -22.83 16.98 -3.71
C GLU A 188 -23.26 18.24 -4.49
N VAL A 189 -24.09 18.03 -5.51
CA VAL A 189 -24.61 19.12 -6.37
C VAL A 189 -26.12 19.19 -6.23
N TYR A 190 -26.62 20.35 -5.86
CA TYR A 190 -28.04 20.63 -5.72
C TYR A 190 -28.43 21.79 -6.65
N VAL A 191 -29.50 21.60 -7.40
CA VAL A 191 -30.02 22.60 -8.32
C VAL A 191 -31.38 23.04 -7.80
N ASP A 192 -31.57 24.34 -7.62
CA ASP A 192 -32.84 24.88 -7.24
C ASP A 192 -33.72 25.03 -8.51
N ASP A 193 -34.71 24.15 -8.65
CA ASP A 193 -35.62 24.13 -9.80
C ASP A 193 -36.97 24.67 -9.35
N GLU A 194 -37.26 25.93 -9.73
CA GLU A 194 -38.51 26.61 -9.41
C GLU A 194 -39.77 25.84 -9.83
N ALA A 195 -39.65 24.94 -10.83
CA ALA A 195 -40.76 24.13 -11.31
C ALA A 195 -41.12 22.95 -10.36
N THR A 196 -40.26 22.58 -9.42
CA THR A 196 -40.43 21.39 -8.54
C THR A 196 -40.44 21.71 -7.05
N GLU A 197 -40.49 22.98 -6.64
CA GLU A 197 -40.47 23.43 -5.24
C GLU A 197 -39.46 22.63 -4.39
N GLY A 198 -38.17 22.95 -4.51
CA GLY A 198 -37.10 22.39 -3.68
C GLY A 198 -35.83 22.09 -4.43
N GLN A 199 -34.75 21.90 -3.65
CA GLN A 199 -33.45 21.59 -4.20
C GLN A 199 -33.43 20.17 -4.76
N ASN A 200 -33.06 20.01 -6.03
CA ASN A 200 -32.90 18.73 -6.69
C ASN A 200 -31.45 18.31 -6.66
N GLN A 201 -31.15 17.14 -6.10
CA GLN A 201 -29.82 16.60 -6.09
C GLN A 201 -29.47 15.98 -7.44
N TYR A 202 -28.27 16.28 -7.92
CA TYR A 202 -27.63 15.64 -9.07
C TYR A 202 -26.56 14.68 -8.54
N TYR A 203 -26.40 13.55 -9.23
CA TYR A 203 -25.50 12.50 -8.82
C TYR A 203 -24.31 12.39 -9.77
N TYR A 204 -23.13 12.10 -9.20
CA TYR A 204 -21.95 11.85 -10.02
C TYR A 204 -22.10 10.58 -10.85
N THR A 205 -21.69 10.64 -12.11
CA THR A 205 -21.51 9.47 -12.95
C THR A 205 -20.22 9.60 -13.75
N ALA A 206 -19.50 8.46 -13.89
CA ALA A 206 -18.27 8.40 -14.69
C ALA A 206 -18.55 8.02 -16.15
N ASP A 207 -19.68 7.37 -16.43
CA ASP A 207 -20.02 6.88 -17.75
C ASP A 207 -21.41 7.35 -18.21
N ILE A 208 -21.67 7.14 -19.48
CA ILE A 208 -22.91 7.57 -20.15
C ILE A 208 -23.95 6.46 -20.29
N PHE A 209 -23.66 5.25 -19.85
CA PHE A 209 -24.56 4.11 -20.00
C PHE A 209 -25.78 4.25 -19.09
N GLY A 210 -26.96 4.07 -19.67
CA GLY A 210 -28.23 4.24 -18.94
C GLY A 210 -28.61 5.69 -18.63
N VAL A 211 -27.77 6.67 -18.98
CA VAL A 211 -28.07 8.08 -18.79
C VAL A 211 -28.96 8.59 -19.92
N THR A 212 -30.08 9.23 -19.55
CA THR A 212 -31.03 9.83 -20.48
C THR A 212 -30.94 11.37 -20.44
N ALA A 213 -31.55 12.04 -21.37
CA ALA A 213 -31.64 13.50 -21.44
C ALA A 213 -32.22 14.15 -20.16
N THR A 214 -33.02 13.41 -19.38
CA THR A 214 -33.68 13.89 -18.16
C THR A 214 -33.00 13.42 -16.87
N SER A 215 -31.96 12.61 -16.96
CA SER A 215 -31.22 12.10 -15.79
C SER A 215 -30.50 13.25 -15.08
N LYS A 216 -30.70 13.37 -13.76
CA LYS A 216 -30.05 14.39 -12.92
C LYS A 216 -28.65 13.90 -12.53
N VAL A 217 -27.70 14.09 -13.44
CA VAL A 217 -26.31 13.65 -13.27
C VAL A 217 -25.34 14.78 -13.60
N PHE A 218 -24.18 14.74 -12.97
CA PHE A 218 -23.05 15.59 -13.29
C PHE A 218 -21.79 14.72 -13.52
N TYR A 219 -20.86 15.30 -14.24
CA TYR A 219 -19.57 14.69 -14.57
C TYR A 219 -18.43 15.50 -13.95
N LEU A 220 -17.31 14.85 -13.71
CA LEU A 220 -16.06 15.47 -13.25
C LEU A 220 -15.00 15.35 -14.33
N SER A 221 -14.22 16.41 -14.48
CA SER A 221 -13.04 16.43 -15.32
C SER A 221 -11.88 17.02 -14.52
N PRO A 222 -10.65 16.49 -14.63
CA PRO A 222 -9.51 17.14 -14.04
C PRO A 222 -9.24 18.48 -14.70
N TYR A 223 -8.78 19.44 -13.90
CA TYR A 223 -8.39 20.78 -14.31
C TYR A 223 -6.95 21.07 -13.90
N PHE A 224 -6.41 22.23 -14.31
CA PHE A 224 -5.06 22.63 -13.95
C PHE A 224 -4.87 22.75 -12.43
N ASP A 225 -3.64 22.57 -11.97
CA ASP A 225 -3.24 22.74 -10.57
C ASP A 225 -4.04 21.89 -9.58
N ASP A 226 -4.27 20.61 -9.94
CA ASP A 226 -4.96 19.65 -9.09
C ASP A 226 -6.41 19.98 -8.74
N ARG A 227 -7.04 20.83 -9.52
CA ARG A 227 -8.45 21.18 -9.38
C ARG A 227 -9.34 20.30 -10.25
N TYR A 228 -10.63 20.46 -10.09
CA TYR A 228 -11.64 19.71 -10.82
C TYR A 228 -12.69 20.64 -11.40
N THR A 229 -13.24 20.25 -12.55
CA THR A 229 -14.37 20.91 -13.20
C THR A 229 -15.58 20.00 -13.13
N ILE A 230 -16.70 20.54 -12.66
CA ILE A 230 -18.02 19.93 -12.77
C ILE A 230 -18.63 20.35 -14.10
N TYR A 231 -19.29 19.42 -14.81
CA TYR A 231 -20.05 19.74 -16.01
C TYR A 231 -21.29 18.86 -16.14
N PHE A 232 -22.28 19.31 -16.93
CA PHE A 232 -23.58 18.66 -17.13
C PHE A 232 -23.74 18.17 -18.56
N GLY A 233 -24.66 17.22 -18.79
CA GLY A 233 -24.76 16.43 -20.02
C GLY A 233 -25.53 17.06 -21.19
N ARG A 234 -25.73 18.37 -21.27
CA ARG A 234 -26.35 19.12 -22.38
C ARG A 234 -27.75 18.65 -22.80
N ASN A 235 -28.56 18.09 -21.89
CA ASN A 235 -29.86 17.48 -22.21
C ASN A 235 -29.79 16.36 -23.25
N VAL A 236 -28.61 15.74 -23.40
CA VAL A 236 -28.37 14.54 -24.22
C VAL A 236 -27.93 13.38 -23.30
N TYR A 237 -26.86 13.60 -22.57
CA TYR A 237 -26.30 12.65 -21.59
C TYR A 237 -26.46 13.20 -20.17
N GLY A 238 -27.70 13.53 -19.78
CA GLY A 238 -28.05 14.14 -18.51
C GLY A 238 -28.71 15.52 -18.68
N LYS A 239 -29.59 15.84 -17.72
CA LYS A 239 -30.28 17.14 -17.68
C LYS A 239 -29.27 18.26 -17.37
N GLN A 240 -29.20 19.28 -18.21
CA GLN A 240 -28.42 20.48 -17.96
C GLN A 240 -29.33 21.51 -17.25
N PRO A 241 -28.91 22.05 -16.10
CA PRO A 241 -29.62 23.16 -15.46
C PRO A 241 -29.66 24.41 -16.37
N GLU A 242 -30.68 25.21 -16.21
CA GLU A 242 -30.73 26.52 -16.88
C GLU A 242 -29.62 27.43 -16.32
N PRO A 243 -29.00 28.31 -17.14
CA PRO A 243 -27.87 29.14 -16.69
C PRO A 243 -28.19 30.11 -15.55
N ASP A 244 -29.45 30.46 -15.36
CA ASP A 244 -29.92 31.44 -14.36
C ASP A 244 -30.41 30.79 -13.04
N ILE A 245 -30.34 29.46 -12.92
CA ILE A 245 -30.78 28.74 -11.74
C ILE A 245 -29.64 28.67 -10.71
N ASP A 246 -30.00 28.76 -9.41
CA ASP A 246 -29.02 28.62 -8.32
C ASP A 246 -28.55 27.17 -8.20
N ILE A 247 -27.23 26.97 -8.34
CA ILE A 247 -26.59 25.68 -8.19
C ILE A 247 -25.69 25.73 -6.96
N LYS A 248 -25.98 24.85 -6.00
CA LYS A 248 -25.23 24.71 -4.78
C LYS A 248 -24.29 23.51 -4.92
N VAL A 249 -22.99 23.73 -4.78
CA VAL A 249 -21.97 22.68 -4.74
C VAL A 249 -21.40 22.59 -3.33
N GLN A 250 -21.47 21.41 -2.74
CA GLN A 250 -20.86 21.10 -1.45
C GLN A 250 -19.80 20.03 -1.62
N TYR A 251 -18.66 20.19 -0.98
CA TYR A 251 -17.59 19.21 -0.98
C TYR A 251 -16.74 19.32 0.28
N ARG A 252 -16.05 18.24 0.61
CA ARG A 252 -15.10 18.21 1.72
C ARG A 252 -13.71 18.60 1.25
N VAL A 253 -13.05 19.43 2.08
CA VAL A 253 -11.61 19.72 1.97
C VAL A 253 -10.91 18.98 3.07
N THR A 254 -9.84 18.25 2.74
CA THR A 254 -9.15 17.30 3.60
C THR A 254 -7.64 17.53 3.64
N SER A 255 -7.03 17.18 4.77
CA SER A 255 -5.56 17.12 4.92
C SER A 255 -4.94 15.83 4.35
N GLY A 256 -5.77 14.91 3.81
CA GLY A 256 -5.29 13.66 3.23
C GLY A 256 -4.78 12.66 4.28
N ALA A 257 -3.54 12.22 4.13
CA ALA A 257 -2.95 11.19 4.98
C ALA A 257 -2.54 11.65 6.38
N GLU A 258 -2.45 12.97 6.64
CA GLU A 258 -1.89 13.52 7.88
C GLU A 258 -2.68 13.12 9.14
N ALA A 259 -3.99 12.88 9.00
CA ALA A 259 -4.85 12.50 10.11
C ALA A 259 -4.93 10.98 10.36
N ASN A 260 -4.24 10.15 9.56
CA ASN A 260 -4.23 8.70 9.75
C ASN A 260 -3.59 8.32 11.09
N GLY A 261 -4.23 7.41 11.82
CA GLY A 261 -3.82 6.98 13.15
C GLY A 261 -4.42 7.80 14.30
N ALA A 262 -5.16 8.88 14.02
CA ALA A 262 -5.79 9.70 15.06
C ALA A 262 -6.82 8.90 15.88
N THR A 263 -6.81 9.13 17.21
CA THR A 263 -7.70 8.51 18.19
C THR A 263 -8.04 9.52 19.29
N GLY A 264 -9.06 9.26 20.11
CA GLY A 264 -9.38 10.12 21.24
C GLY A 264 -10.18 11.37 20.85
N PHE A 265 -11.20 11.19 20.02
CA PHE A 265 -12.06 12.26 19.52
C PHE A 265 -12.92 12.88 20.62
N THR A 266 -13.15 14.18 20.53
CA THR A 266 -14.04 14.95 21.41
C THR A 266 -15.04 15.74 20.56
N THR A 267 -16.21 16.01 21.10
CA THR A 267 -17.23 16.81 20.41
C THR A 267 -17.90 17.81 21.35
N ALA A 268 -18.23 18.97 20.85
CA ALA A 268 -19.02 19.99 21.54
C ALA A 268 -20.52 19.92 21.19
N PHE A 269 -20.96 18.88 20.49
CA PHE A 269 -22.34 18.73 20.02
C PHE A 269 -23.39 18.88 21.13
N ARG A 270 -23.13 18.29 22.33
CA ARG A 270 -24.02 18.37 23.48
C ARG A 270 -23.22 18.14 24.77
N SER A 271 -23.70 18.63 25.89
CA SER A 271 -23.12 18.30 27.22
C SER A 271 -23.37 16.82 27.55
N GLY A 272 -22.45 16.21 28.29
CA GLY A 272 -22.57 14.81 28.72
C GLY A 272 -22.29 13.77 27.62
N VAL A 273 -21.64 14.18 26.54
CA VAL A 273 -21.23 13.26 25.46
C VAL A 273 -19.86 12.66 25.77
N THR A 274 -19.77 11.34 25.66
CA THR A 274 -18.52 10.58 25.70
C THR A 274 -18.33 9.89 24.35
N VAL A 275 -17.17 10.08 23.74
CA VAL A 275 -16.82 9.45 22.45
C VAL A 275 -15.74 8.39 22.72
N THR A 276 -15.99 7.18 22.28
CA THR A 276 -15.05 6.06 22.37
C THR A 276 -14.65 5.62 20.97
N THR A 277 -13.35 5.63 20.69
CA THR A 277 -12.83 5.19 19.38
C THR A 277 -12.95 3.68 19.26
N VAL A 278 -13.59 3.20 18.20
CA VAL A 278 -13.68 1.79 17.80
C VAL A 278 -12.53 1.45 16.86
N SER A 279 -12.33 2.28 15.82
CA SER A 279 -11.15 2.19 14.95
C SER A 279 -10.50 3.56 14.79
N SER A 280 -9.16 3.58 14.83
CA SER A 280 -8.37 4.78 14.55
C SER A 280 -8.65 5.29 13.14
N ALA A 281 -8.38 6.57 12.91
CA ALA A 281 -8.52 7.16 11.58
C ALA A 281 -7.59 6.46 10.57
N SER A 282 -8.12 6.11 9.41
CA SER A 282 -7.40 5.43 8.33
C SER A 282 -8.01 5.76 6.96
N GLY A 283 -7.34 5.38 5.87
CA GLY A 283 -7.85 5.59 4.50
C GLY A 283 -7.66 7.01 3.97
N GLY A 284 -7.12 7.93 4.77
CA GLY A 284 -6.69 9.23 4.27
C GLY A 284 -5.49 9.09 3.34
N ALA A 285 -5.55 9.75 2.18
CA ALA A 285 -4.48 9.66 1.21
C ALA A 285 -4.26 10.99 0.48
N GLU A 286 -3.00 11.19 0.07
CA GLU A 286 -2.63 12.27 -0.81
C GLU A 286 -3.18 12.04 -2.22
N ARG A 287 -3.23 13.13 -2.99
CA ARG A 287 -3.58 13.08 -4.42
C ARG A 287 -2.66 12.12 -5.18
N GLU A 288 -3.16 11.59 -6.25
CA GLU A 288 -2.44 10.63 -7.06
C GLU A 288 -1.13 11.20 -7.62
N SER A 289 -0.05 10.42 -7.50
CA SER A 289 1.27 10.80 -8.01
C SER A 289 1.35 10.65 -9.54
N ILE A 290 2.28 11.36 -10.17
CA ILE A 290 2.55 11.28 -11.61
C ILE A 290 2.83 9.82 -12.02
N ASP A 291 3.65 9.10 -11.27
CA ASP A 291 4.01 7.72 -11.58
C ASP A 291 2.80 6.76 -11.47
N SER A 292 1.91 7.01 -10.50
CA SER A 292 0.65 6.29 -10.36
C SER A 292 -0.27 6.53 -11.57
N ILE A 293 -0.46 7.80 -11.97
CA ILE A 293 -1.28 8.16 -13.13
C ILE A 293 -0.75 7.47 -14.39
N LYS A 294 0.56 7.53 -14.64
CA LYS A 294 1.21 6.87 -15.77
C LYS A 294 0.99 5.35 -15.77
N PHE A 295 0.96 4.75 -14.58
CA PHE A 295 0.75 3.32 -14.44
C PHE A 295 -0.72 2.92 -14.62
N PHE A 296 -1.65 3.63 -13.99
CA PHE A 296 -3.07 3.24 -13.97
C PHE A 296 -3.86 3.73 -15.18
N ALA A 297 -3.59 4.92 -15.73
CA ALA A 297 -4.40 5.46 -16.83
C ALA A 297 -4.46 4.55 -18.07
N PRO A 298 -3.35 3.99 -18.60
CA PRO A 298 -3.42 3.06 -19.72
C PRO A 298 -4.12 1.74 -19.37
N LYS A 299 -3.98 1.27 -18.12
CA LYS A 299 -4.57 0.02 -17.65
C LYS A 299 -6.07 0.14 -17.41
N SER A 300 -6.53 1.28 -16.90
CA SER A 300 -7.95 1.54 -16.68
C SER A 300 -8.76 1.40 -17.97
N ILE A 301 -8.25 1.91 -19.10
CA ILE A 301 -8.93 1.76 -20.40
C ILE A 301 -8.96 0.29 -20.88
N GLN A 302 -7.95 -0.52 -20.54
CA GLN A 302 -7.89 -1.93 -20.90
C GLN A 302 -8.93 -2.76 -20.14
N ILE A 303 -9.16 -2.44 -18.87
CA ILE A 303 -10.08 -3.16 -17.99
C ILE A 303 -11.55 -2.85 -18.31
N GLN A 304 -11.85 -1.66 -18.84
CA GLN A 304 -13.21 -1.20 -19.14
C GLN A 304 -14.19 -1.38 -17.95
N GLU A 305 -13.70 -1.13 -16.74
CA GLU A 305 -14.44 -1.29 -15.49
C GLU A 305 -15.01 -2.69 -15.21
N ARG A 306 -14.35 -3.74 -15.71
CA ARG A 306 -14.75 -5.14 -15.48
C ARG A 306 -13.68 -5.91 -14.73
N ALA A 307 -14.09 -6.72 -13.76
CA ALA A 307 -13.23 -7.58 -12.97
C ALA A 307 -13.33 -9.03 -13.46
N VAL A 308 -12.50 -9.42 -14.41
CA VAL A 308 -12.50 -10.76 -15.01
C VAL A 308 -11.23 -11.53 -14.67
N THR A 309 -10.08 -10.87 -14.74
CA THR A 309 -8.77 -11.46 -14.42
C THR A 309 -8.27 -10.97 -13.06
N ALA A 310 -7.35 -11.71 -12.44
CA ALA A 310 -6.73 -11.30 -11.19
C ALA A 310 -6.13 -9.88 -11.26
N SER A 311 -5.56 -9.51 -12.41
CA SER A 311 -5.02 -8.17 -12.63
C SER A 311 -6.10 -7.08 -12.65
N ASP A 312 -7.31 -7.39 -13.13
CA ASP A 312 -8.40 -6.41 -13.16
C ASP A 312 -8.87 -6.07 -11.75
N TYR A 313 -9.03 -7.08 -10.89
CA TYR A 313 -9.35 -6.89 -9.47
C TYR A 313 -8.29 -6.06 -8.75
N ASP A 314 -6.99 -6.36 -8.96
CA ASP A 314 -5.88 -5.59 -8.37
C ASP A 314 -5.95 -4.12 -8.79
N ILE A 315 -6.10 -3.85 -10.08
CA ILE A 315 -6.10 -2.49 -10.61
C ILE A 315 -7.34 -1.71 -10.13
N LEU A 316 -8.53 -2.31 -10.18
CA LEU A 316 -9.77 -1.67 -9.73
C LEU A 316 -9.72 -1.30 -8.25
N LEU A 317 -9.26 -2.23 -7.41
CA LEU A 317 -9.16 -1.99 -5.97
C LEU A 317 -8.14 -0.90 -5.65
N ARG A 318 -6.93 -0.99 -6.18
CA ARG A 318 -5.85 -0.02 -5.88
C ARG A 318 -6.09 1.35 -6.49
N GLN A 319 -6.83 1.42 -7.61
CA GLN A 319 -7.25 2.70 -8.19
C GLN A 319 -8.27 3.40 -7.29
N ARG A 320 -9.22 2.66 -6.73
CA ARG A 320 -10.32 3.22 -5.94
C ARG A 320 -9.93 3.44 -4.48
N PHE A 321 -9.17 2.52 -3.89
CA PHE A 321 -8.85 2.49 -2.46
C PHE A 321 -7.34 2.66 -2.25
N PRO A 322 -6.90 3.90 -1.99
CA PRO A 322 -5.46 4.22 -1.88
C PRO A 322 -4.77 3.62 -0.67
N GLU A 323 -5.54 3.23 0.35
CA GLU A 323 -5.04 2.53 1.53
C GLU A 323 -4.53 1.12 1.21
N ILE A 324 -4.92 0.56 0.07
CA ILE A 324 -4.46 -0.75 -0.38
C ILE A 324 -3.07 -0.62 -1.00
N ARG A 325 -2.08 -1.24 -0.38
CA ARG A 325 -0.71 -1.32 -0.87
C ARG A 325 -0.57 -2.35 -1.98
N SER A 326 -1.07 -3.56 -1.74
CA SER A 326 -1.06 -4.66 -2.71
C SER A 326 -2.24 -5.59 -2.54
N VAL A 327 -2.55 -6.31 -3.61
CA VAL A 327 -3.67 -7.24 -3.68
C VAL A 327 -3.18 -8.57 -4.24
N SER A 328 -3.63 -9.66 -3.64
CA SER A 328 -3.50 -11.00 -4.19
C SER A 328 -4.88 -11.53 -4.52
N VAL A 329 -5.05 -12.03 -5.73
CA VAL A 329 -6.33 -12.55 -6.22
C VAL A 329 -6.13 -13.96 -6.76
N TYR A 330 -6.93 -14.90 -6.27
CA TYR A 330 -6.86 -16.31 -6.66
C TYR A 330 -8.25 -16.95 -6.64
N GLY A 331 -8.38 -18.11 -7.28
CA GLY A 331 -9.65 -18.82 -7.35
C GLY A 331 -10.10 -19.37 -5.99
N GLY A 332 -11.39 -19.42 -5.74
CA GLY A 332 -11.92 -20.03 -4.51
C GLY A 332 -11.67 -21.54 -4.41
N ASP A 333 -11.25 -22.19 -5.50
CA ASP A 333 -10.79 -23.57 -5.52
C ASP A 333 -9.43 -23.78 -4.82
N GLU A 334 -8.63 -22.74 -4.68
CA GLU A 334 -7.37 -22.74 -3.93
C GLU A 334 -7.57 -22.62 -2.40
N LEU A 335 -8.78 -22.27 -1.94
CA LEU A 335 -9.08 -22.17 -0.51
C LEU A 335 -9.18 -23.54 0.16
N THR A 336 -9.00 -23.57 1.47
CA THR A 336 -9.18 -24.77 2.29
C THR A 336 -10.25 -24.54 3.36
N PRO A 337 -11.47 -25.11 3.23
CA PRO A 337 -11.98 -25.95 2.14
C PRO A 337 -12.26 -25.16 0.84
N PRO A 338 -12.21 -25.80 -0.36
CA PRO A 338 -12.48 -25.13 -1.63
C PRO A 338 -13.88 -24.53 -1.70
N GLN A 339 -13.99 -23.29 -2.23
CA GLN A 339 -15.25 -22.56 -2.41
C GLN A 339 -15.42 -22.18 -3.89
N TYR A 340 -16.10 -23.03 -4.66
CA TYR A 340 -16.32 -22.80 -6.08
C TYR A 340 -17.30 -21.65 -6.33
N GLY A 341 -17.11 -20.91 -7.43
CA GLY A 341 -17.90 -19.72 -7.77
C GLY A 341 -17.49 -18.46 -7.02
N LYS A 342 -16.40 -18.53 -6.25
CA LYS A 342 -15.85 -17.40 -5.53
C LYS A 342 -14.45 -17.02 -6.02
N VAL A 343 -14.13 -15.76 -5.90
CA VAL A 343 -12.78 -15.22 -6.06
C VAL A 343 -12.29 -14.74 -4.71
N ALA A 344 -11.22 -15.35 -4.22
CA ALA A 344 -10.58 -14.96 -2.97
C ALA A 344 -9.64 -13.78 -3.23
N ILE A 345 -9.79 -12.73 -2.45
CA ILE A 345 -9.02 -11.50 -2.53
C ILE A 345 -8.36 -11.27 -1.18
N SER A 346 -7.04 -11.22 -1.17
CA SER A 346 -6.27 -10.86 0.01
C SER A 346 -5.65 -9.48 -0.22
N VAL A 347 -5.82 -8.57 0.73
CA VAL A 347 -5.31 -7.19 0.63
C VAL A 347 -4.27 -6.93 1.70
N ASN A 348 -3.19 -6.27 1.32
CA ASN A 348 -2.22 -5.69 2.23
C ASN A 348 -2.45 -4.19 2.29
N LEU A 349 -2.73 -3.67 3.48
CA LEU A 349 -2.99 -2.25 3.71
C LEU A 349 -1.70 -1.50 4.01
N GLN A 350 -1.68 -0.19 3.79
CA GLN A 350 -0.57 0.66 4.19
C GLN A 350 -0.57 0.83 5.71
N GLY A 351 0.62 0.71 6.36
CA GLY A 351 0.79 0.98 7.78
C GLY A 351 0.27 -0.11 8.72
N ASP A 352 0.47 -1.39 8.38
CA ASP A 352 0.12 -2.57 9.20
C ASP A 352 -1.36 -2.64 9.61
N GLY A 353 -2.23 -2.02 8.82
CA GLY A 353 -3.66 -2.01 9.05
C GLY A 353 -4.30 -3.38 8.82
N VAL A 354 -5.17 -3.81 9.73
CA VAL A 354 -6.05 -4.98 9.54
C VAL A 354 -7.30 -4.52 8.80
N LEU A 355 -7.76 -5.31 7.82
CA LEU A 355 -8.98 -5.04 7.09
C LEU A 355 -10.18 -5.06 8.05
N SER A 356 -10.85 -3.91 8.20
CA SER A 356 -12.06 -3.83 9.02
C SER A 356 -13.27 -4.38 8.26
N GLU A 357 -14.25 -4.97 8.96
CA GLU A 357 -15.50 -5.45 8.37
C GLU A 357 -16.21 -4.37 7.53
N THR A 358 -16.09 -3.11 7.93
CA THR A 358 -16.70 -1.98 7.21
C THR A 358 -16.01 -1.73 5.87
N ASN A 359 -14.68 -1.78 5.84
CA ASN A 359 -13.91 -1.61 4.60
C ASN A 359 -14.13 -2.81 3.68
N GLU A 360 -14.15 -4.04 4.24
CA GLU A 360 -14.47 -5.25 3.48
C GLU A 360 -15.82 -5.13 2.77
N TYR A 361 -16.86 -4.71 3.50
CA TYR A 361 -18.20 -4.50 2.93
C TYR A 361 -18.18 -3.46 1.79
N GLU A 362 -17.42 -2.37 1.94
CA GLU A 362 -17.27 -1.35 0.90
C GLU A 362 -16.57 -1.89 -0.34
N TYR A 363 -15.52 -2.68 -0.17
CA TYR A 363 -14.77 -3.30 -1.26
C TYR A 363 -15.61 -4.34 -2.01
N VAL A 364 -16.32 -5.19 -1.28
CA VAL A 364 -17.25 -6.18 -1.87
C VAL A 364 -18.33 -5.47 -2.68
N ARG A 365 -18.96 -4.43 -2.12
CA ARG A 365 -19.98 -3.65 -2.81
C ARG A 365 -19.46 -2.99 -4.09
N TYR A 366 -18.26 -2.44 -4.04
CA TYR A 366 -17.63 -1.83 -5.22
C TYR A 366 -17.36 -2.85 -6.34
N LEU A 367 -16.92 -4.06 -5.98
CA LEU A 367 -16.62 -5.12 -6.93
C LEU A 367 -17.87 -5.85 -7.43
N ALA A 368 -18.96 -5.89 -6.68
CA ALA A 368 -20.18 -6.62 -7.03
C ALA A 368 -20.75 -6.19 -8.39
N ASP A 369 -20.74 -4.87 -8.67
CA ASP A 369 -21.25 -4.33 -9.92
C ASP A 369 -20.27 -4.53 -11.11
N LYS A 370 -19.03 -4.94 -10.85
CA LYS A 370 -17.96 -5.08 -11.83
C LYS A 370 -17.58 -6.55 -12.10
N SER A 371 -17.94 -7.44 -11.20
CA SER A 371 -17.68 -8.88 -11.30
C SER A 371 -18.68 -9.59 -12.21
N PRO A 372 -18.31 -10.72 -12.87
CA PRO A 372 -19.26 -11.54 -13.60
C PRO A 372 -20.40 -12.04 -12.72
N LEU A 373 -21.60 -12.17 -13.29
CA LEU A 373 -22.85 -12.52 -12.56
C LEU A 373 -22.78 -13.77 -11.67
N THR A 374 -21.89 -14.71 -11.98
CA THR A 374 -21.77 -15.99 -11.26
C THR A 374 -20.59 -16.03 -10.29
N ILE A 375 -19.83 -14.95 -10.18
CA ILE A 375 -18.62 -14.87 -9.37
C ILE A 375 -18.84 -13.91 -8.21
N GLU A 376 -18.64 -14.42 -7.01
CA GLU A 376 -18.71 -13.63 -5.78
C GLU A 376 -17.31 -13.31 -5.25
N PRO A 377 -16.91 -12.05 -5.16
CA PRO A 377 -15.65 -11.67 -4.52
C PRO A 377 -15.78 -11.81 -3.00
N ILE A 378 -14.81 -12.47 -2.39
CA ILE A 378 -14.69 -12.60 -0.93
C ILE A 378 -13.30 -12.15 -0.50
N PHE A 379 -13.22 -11.50 0.66
CA PHE A 379 -11.95 -11.11 1.24
C PHE A 379 -11.47 -12.15 2.22
N VAL A 380 -10.16 -12.39 2.22
CA VAL A 380 -9.48 -13.31 3.13
C VAL A 380 -8.25 -12.62 3.70
N ASP A 381 -7.95 -12.90 4.95
CA ASP A 381 -6.77 -12.32 5.60
C ASP A 381 -5.47 -12.71 4.87
N PRO A 382 -4.50 -11.80 4.78
CA PRO A 382 -3.20 -12.12 4.20
C PRO A 382 -2.46 -13.15 5.04
N GLU A 383 -1.92 -14.19 4.38
CA GLU A 383 -1.02 -15.12 5.01
C GLU A 383 0.42 -14.61 4.95
N PHE A 384 1.17 -14.77 6.04
CA PHE A 384 2.57 -14.38 6.12
C PHE A 384 3.51 -15.59 6.00
N LEU A 385 4.61 -15.39 5.30
CA LEU A 385 5.76 -16.29 5.31
C LEU A 385 6.89 -15.62 6.07
N TYR A 386 7.10 -16.04 7.29
CA TYR A 386 8.18 -15.51 8.11
C TYR A 386 9.51 -16.18 7.76
N VAL A 387 10.58 -15.43 7.89
CA VAL A 387 11.94 -15.93 7.67
C VAL A 387 12.86 -15.47 8.79
N GLU A 388 13.70 -16.40 9.26
CA GLU A 388 14.81 -16.11 10.14
C GLU A 388 16.01 -15.66 9.31
N ALA A 389 16.62 -14.56 9.71
CA ALA A 389 17.84 -14.02 9.12
C ALA A 389 19.00 -14.21 10.11
N VAL A 390 19.89 -15.12 9.82
CA VAL A 390 21.14 -15.31 10.59
C VAL A 390 22.27 -14.61 9.84
N ILE A 391 22.88 -13.60 10.46
CA ILE A 391 23.82 -12.69 9.84
C ILE A 391 25.14 -12.73 10.59
N ASP A 392 26.19 -13.17 9.94
CA ASP A 392 27.55 -13.13 10.46
C ASP A 392 28.28 -11.91 9.85
N VAL A 393 28.54 -10.89 10.66
CA VAL A 393 29.17 -9.63 10.22
C VAL A 393 30.64 -9.62 10.62
N THR A 394 31.54 -9.61 9.63
CA THR A 394 32.98 -9.43 9.84
C THR A 394 33.30 -7.95 9.85
N TYR A 395 33.87 -7.44 10.95
CA TYR A 395 34.18 -6.02 11.09
C TYR A 395 35.59 -5.75 11.61
N SER A 396 36.11 -4.55 11.35
CA SER A 396 37.40 -4.07 11.86
C SER A 396 37.20 -3.00 12.93
N ARG A 397 37.64 -3.30 14.14
CA ARG A 397 37.57 -2.34 15.26
C ARG A 397 38.42 -1.09 15.06
N LYS A 398 39.43 -1.15 14.15
CA LYS A 398 40.30 0.00 13.85
C LYS A 398 39.61 1.08 13.02
N LEU A 399 38.53 0.74 12.29
CA LEU A 399 37.83 1.63 11.36
C LEU A 399 36.56 2.24 11.94
N THR A 400 36.20 1.91 13.19
CA THR A 400 34.98 2.43 13.81
C THR A 400 35.22 2.88 15.24
N SER A 401 34.51 3.95 15.64
CA SER A 401 34.36 4.37 17.05
C SER A 401 33.11 3.79 17.72
N LYS A 402 32.23 3.13 16.93
CA LYS A 402 30.99 2.56 17.42
C LYS A 402 31.23 1.25 18.20
N SER A 403 30.41 1.02 19.19
CA SER A 403 30.37 -0.26 19.90
C SER A 403 29.71 -1.35 19.05
N THR A 404 29.96 -2.61 19.39
CA THR A 404 29.26 -3.74 18.73
C THR A 404 27.75 -3.66 18.87
N SER A 405 27.24 -3.16 20.00
CA SER A 405 25.80 -2.97 20.20
C SER A 405 25.20 -1.88 19.28
N GLU A 406 25.96 -0.81 19.00
CA GLU A 406 25.53 0.23 18.08
C GLU A 406 25.54 -0.26 16.62
N LEU A 407 26.55 -1.05 16.25
CA LEU A 407 26.60 -1.68 14.93
C LEU A 407 25.48 -2.71 14.78
N GLU A 408 25.18 -3.49 15.83
CA GLU A 408 24.05 -4.43 15.83
C GLU A 408 22.72 -3.72 15.62
N ALA A 409 22.48 -2.61 16.30
CA ALA A 409 21.28 -1.81 16.15
C ALA A 409 21.14 -1.26 14.71
N LEU A 410 22.25 -0.81 14.10
CA LEU A 410 22.27 -0.34 12.71
C LEU A 410 21.93 -1.46 11.72
N VAL A 411 22.56 -2.62 11.86
CA VAL A 411 22.30 -3.78 10.99
C VAL A 411 20.86 -4.25 11.15
N ARG A 412 20.37 -4.38 12.38
CA ARG A 412 18.99 -4.77 12.70
C ARG A 412 17.98 -3.82 12.08
N GLN A 413 18.17 -2.51 12.24
CA GLN A 413 17.31 -1.50 11.64
C GLN A 413 17.33 -1.55 10.10
N ALA A 414 18.49 -1.78 9.50
CA ALA A 414 18.60 -1.91 8.04
C ALA A 414 17.86 -3.15 7.51
N VAL A 415 17.92 -4.28 8.21
CA VAL A 415 17.18 -5.51 7.86
C VAL A 415 15.68 -5.29 7.95
N LEU A 416 15.20 -4.66 9.02
CA LEU A 416 13.78 -4.33 9.20
C LEU A 416 13.30 -3.33 8.13
N SER A 417 14.09 -2.30 7.84
CA SER A 417 13.78 -1.35 6.78
C SER A 417 13.77 -2.01 5.40
N TYR A 418 14.67 -2.95 5.15
CA TYR A 418 14.67 -3.73 3.92
C TYR A 418 13.41 -4.60 3.81
N SER A 419 12.99 -5.24 4.90
CA SER A 419 11.76 -6.04 4.97
C SER A 419 10.54 -5.19 4.61
N THR A 420 10.33 -4.08 5.29
CA THR A 420 9.17 -3.19 5.06
C THR A 420 9.15 -2.56 3.68
N THR A 421 10.33 -2.24 3.11
CA THR A 421 10.40 -1.55 1.80
C THR A 421 10.32 -2.52 0.62
N ASN A 422 10.93 -3.71 0.73
CA ASN A 422 11.13 -4.60 -0.42
C ASN A 422 10.33 -5.90 -0.37
N LEU A 423 9.91 -6.35 0.81
CA LEU A 423 9.30 -7.67 1.01
C LEU A 423 7.83 -7.61 1.40
N ASP A 424 7.39 -6.54 2.05
CA ASP A 424 6.03 -6.37 2.56
C ASP A 424 5.02 -6.16 1.42
N ASP A 425 4.90 -7.18 0.56
CA ASP A 425 4.04 -7.22 -0.61
C ASP A 425 3.87 -8.69 -1.04
N PHE A 426 2.78 -9.01 -1.74
CA PHE A 426 2.53 -10.38 -2.18
C PHE A 426 3.52 -10.85 -3.24
N GLY A 427 3.92 -12.12 -3.16
CA GLY A 427 4.73 -12.80 -4.17
C GLY A 427 6.15 -12.24 -4.32
N LYS A 428 6.68 -11.56 -3.32
CA LYS A 428 8.06 -11.04 -3.36
C LYS A 428 9.10 -12.12 -3.13
N THR A 429 10.29 -11.83 -3.60
CA THR A 429 11.47 -12.71 -3.42
C THR A 429 12.51 -11.98 -2.59
N LEU A 430 12.90 -12.56 -1.46
CA LEU A 430 14.06 -12.16 -0.68
C LEU A 430 15.32 -12.66 -1.42
N ARG A 431 16.15 -11.73 -1.84
CA ARG A 431 17.45 -12.03 -2.45
C ARG A 431 18.56 -11.72 -1.45
N SER A 432 19.25 -12.76 -0.98
CA SER A 432 20.35 -12.62 -0.01
C SER A 432 21.41 -11.63 -0.45
N SER A 433 21.80 -11.65 -1.72
CA SER A 433 22.83 -10.75 -2.26
C SER A 433 22.48 -9.26 -2.13
N ARG A 434 21.20 -8.88 -2.29
CA ARG A 434 20.76 -7.50 -2.11
C ARG A 434 20.79 -7.07 -0.65
N LEU A 435 20.36 -7.93 0.24
CA LEU A 435 20.39 -7.65 1.68
C LEU A 435 21.83 -7.54 2.18
N ILE A 436 22.72 -8.44 1.77
CA ILE A 436 24.16 -8.37 2.07
C ILE A 436 24.74 -7.03 1.59
N THR A 437 24.49 -6.63 0.35
CA THR A 437 24.97 -5.33 -0.17
C THR A 437 24.47 -4.15 0.65
N THR A 438 23.24 -4.22 1.15
CA THR A 438 22.66 -3.17 2.02
C THR A 438 23.39 -3.14 3.37
N ILE A 439 23.70 -4.30 3.95
CA ILE A 439 24.40 -4.41 5.24
C ILE A 439 25.84 -3.93 5.11
N ASP A 440 26.55 -4.39 4.08
CA ASP A 440 27.97 -4.03 3.86
C ASP A 440 28.19 -2.53 3.61
N ALA A 441 27.15 -1.83 3.12
CA ALA A 441 27.20 -0.39 2.87
C ALA A 441 26.89 0.50 4.10
N LEU A 442 26.54 -0.08 5.27
CA LEU A 442 26.11 0.67 6.45
C LEU A 442 27.25 1.42 7.16
N ASP A 443 28.43 0.84 7.21
CA ASP A 443 29.58 1.39 7.91
C ASP A 443 30.91 0.90 7.28
N GLU A 444 31.89 1.78 7.16
CA GLU A 444 33.21 1.46 6.58
C GLU A 444 33.97 0.38 7.38
N SER A 445 33.57 0.16 8.63
CA SER A 445 34.16 -0.88 9.47
C SER A 445 33.69 -2.29 9.11
N ILE A 446 32.56 -2.43 8.42
CA ILE A 446 32.03 -3.72 7.98
C ILE A 446 32.82 -4.16 6.74
N LEU A 447 33.58 -5.22 6.90
CA LEU A 447 34.45 -5.77 5.85
C LEU A 447 33.68 -6.75 4.94
N GLY A 448 32.60 -7.29 5.41
CA GLY A 448 31.70 -8.20 4.70
C GLY A 448 30.75 -8.92 5.64
N SER A 449 29.66 -9.43 5.07
CA SER A 449 28.65 -10.17 5.82
C SER A 449 28.26 -11.45 5.10
N ASP A 450 28.00 -12.50 5.88
CA ASP A 450 27.38 -13.75 5.42
C ASP A 450 25.95 -13.83 5.95
N LEU A 451 25.02 -14.27 5.10
CA LEU A 451 23.59 -14.32 5.41
C LEU A 451 23.04 -15.72 5.14
N CYS A 452 22.46 -16.33 6.17
CA CYS A 452 21.66 -17.55 6.08
C CYS A 452 20.19 -17.20 6.31
N ILE A 453 19.31 -17.63 5.41
CA ILE A 453 17.87 -17.36 5.46
C ILE A 453 17.14 -18.69 5.63
N ASN A 454 16.37 -18.79 6.71
CA ASN A 454 15.57 -19.96 7.03
C ASN A 454 14.08 -19.59 7.03
N PRO A 455 13.25 -20.09 6.10
CA PRO A 455 11.81 -19.93 6.19
C PRO A 455 11.25 -20.58 7.45
N ILE A 456 10.23 -19.94 8.03
CA ILE A 456 9.59 -20.35 9.27
C ILE A 456 8.14 -20.73 8.96
N ILE A 457 7.70 -21.88 9.47
CA ILE A 457 6.27 -22.23 9.54
C ILE A 457 5.87 -22.18 11.01
N GLU A 458 4.82 -21.45 11.32
CA GLU A 458 4.21 -21.38 12.64
C GLU A 458 3.06 -22.36 12.75
N TYR A 459 3.08 -23.15 13.81
CA TYR A 459 2.06 -24.14 14.10
C TYR A 459 1.56 -24.01 15.54
N ALA A 460 0.30 -23.68 15.68
CA ALA A 460 -0.39 -23.62 16.98
C ALA A 460 -1.23 -24.89 17.20
N PRO A 461 -0.67 -25.93 17.83
CA PRO A 461 -1.41 -27.17 18.10
C PRO A 461 -2.45 -26.96 19.17
N ILE A 462 -3.55 -27.73 19.08
CA ILE A 462 -4.47 -27.90 20.22
C ILE A 462 -3.76 -28.76 21.25
N LEU A 463 -3.58 -28.22 22.46
CA LEU A 463 -2.84 -28.89 23.52
C LEU A 463 -3.49 -30.23 23.91
N ASN A 464 -2.67 -31.23 24.16
CA ASN A 464 -3.06 -32.57 24.55
C ASN A 464 -3.96 -33.33 23.55
N LEU A 465 -4.03 -32.84 22.30
CA LEU A 465 -4.74 -33.52 21.23
C LEU A 465 -3.74 -34.13 20.24
N THR A 466 -3.91 -35.40 19.94
CA THR A 466 -3.08 -36.09 18.94
C THR A 466 -3.55 -35.75 17.54
N LEU A 467 -2.68 -35.14 16.73
CA LEU A 467 -2.95 -34.70 15.38
C LEU A 467 -1.91 -35.23 14.39
N ASN A 468 -2.23 -35.21 13.11
CA ASN A 468 -1.33 -35.53 12.01
C ASN A 468 -1.12 -34.31 11.11
N PRO A 469 -0.42 -33.26 11.57
CA PRO A 469 -0.20 -32.07 10.77
C PRO A 469 0.75 -32.32 9.62
N SER A 470 0.52 -31.63 8.50
CA SER A 470 1.41 -31.58 7.34
C SER A 470 1.79 -30.13 7.05
N PHE A 471 3.07 -29.89 6.82
CA PHE A 471 3.62 -28.57 6.53
C PHE A 471 4.37 -28.62 5.20
N LYS A 472 4.37 -27.53 4.46
CA LYS A 472 5.06 -27.45 3.17
C LYS A 472 5.78 -26.13 3.01
N PHE A 473 7.10 -26.17 2.90
CA PHE A 473 7.92 -25.00 2.65
C PHE A 473 7.91 -24.54 1.19
N ASN A 474 7.47 -25.39 0.25
CA ASN A 474 7.46 -25.15 -1.20
C ASN A 474 8.84 -24.82 -1.80
N GLU A 475 9.90 -25.16 -1.08
CA GLU A 475 11.28 -24.94 -1.45
C GLU A 475 12.07 -26.25 -1.23
N LYS A 476 13.12 -26.44 -2.01
CA LYS A 476 14.02 -27.57 -1.84
C LYS A 476 14.89 -27.35 -0.59
N LEU A 477 14.83 -28.28 0.35
CA LEU A 477 15.59 -28.22 1.58
C LEU A 477 17.00 -28.78 1.41
N VAL A 478 17.91 -28.29 2.23
CA VAL A 478 19.26 -28.87 2.34
C VAL A 478 19.12 -30.28 2.92
N LYS A 479 19.65 -31.28 2.23
CA LYS A 479 19.74 -32.62 2.82
C LYS A 479 20.98 -32.67 3.68
N PRO A 480 20.87 -32.86 5.01
CA PRO A 480 22.04 -32.98 5.87
C PRO A 480 22.94 -34.17 5.45
N TYR A 481 24.21 -34.05 5.71
CA TYR A 481 25.13 -35.20 5.53
C TYR A 481 24.64 -36.37 6.40
N PRO A 482 24.63 -37.60 5.87
CA PRO A 482 24.12 -38.73 6.62
C PRO A 482 24.89 -38.88 7.94
N TYR A 483 24.14 -38.92 9.03
CA TYR A 483 24.63 -39.14 10.36
C TYR A 483 25.44 -40.44 10.42
N ARG A 484 26.71 -40.35 10.77
CA ARG A 484 27.50 -41.55 11.16
C ARG A 484 27.22 -41.80 12.63
N ALA A 485 26.45 -42.85 12.92
CA ALA A 485 26.03 -43.25 14.25
C ALA A 485 27.16 -43.50 15.28
N ALA A 486 28.41 -43.36 14.87
CA ALA A 486 29.59 -43.71 15.67
C ALA A 486 30.31 -42.55 16.37
N SER A 487 29.94 -41.28 16.12
CA SER A 487 30.75 -40.14 16.58
C SER A 487 30.03 -39.05 17.38
N GLY A 488 28.87 -39.34 17.92
CA GLY A 488 28.16 -38.35 18.78
C GLY A 488 27.43 -37.23 18.04
N PHE A 489 26.51 -36.59 18.75
CA PHE A 489 25.60 -35.53 18.22
C PHE A 489 26.31 -34.22 17.86
N SER A 490 27.59 -34.05 18.15
CA SER A 490 28.29 -32.76 18.07
C SER A 490 28.48 -32.22 16.64
N ASP A 491 28.46 -33.08 15.62
CA ASP A 491 28.78 -32.69 14.24
C ASP A 491 27.58 -32.73 13.29
N PHE A 492 26.38 -33.06 13.77
CA PHE A 492 25.18 -33.12 12.96
C PHE A 492 24.46 -31.77 12.94
N LYS A 493 24.40 -31.14 11.77
CA LYS A 493 23.56 -29.95 11.54
C LYS A 493 22.26 -30.39 10.89
N PRO A 494 21.11 -30.36 11.61
CA PRO A 494 19.81 -30.67 11.03
C PRO A 494 19.41 -29.57 10.04
N SER A 495 18.64 -29.94 9.03
CA SER A 495 18.05 -28.99 8.12
C SER A 495 16.74 -28.40 8.64
N ILE A 496 16.06 -29.15 9.50
CA ILE A 496 14.79 -28.75 10.09
C ILE A 496 14.93 -28.81 11.61
N VAL A 497 14.57 -27.69 12.24
CA VAL A 497 14.56 -27.56 13.71
C VAL A 497 13.31 -26.82 14.13
N SER A 498 12.73 -27.19 15.28
CA SER A 498 11.63 -26.39 15.86
C SER A 498 12.07 -25.58 17.08
N SER A 499 11.23 -24.61 17.48
CA SER A 499 11.26 -24.07 18.84
C SER A 499 10.93 -25.15 19.86
N THR A 500 11.16 -24.86 21.15
CA THR A 500 10.93 -25.80 22.24
C THR A 500 9.44 -25.96 22.56
N PHE A 501 9.04 -27.19 22.87
CA PHE A 501 7.73 -27.56 23.35
C PHE A 501 7.85 -28.70 24.37
N THR A 502 6.80 -28.97 25.14
CA THR A 502 6.74 -30.11 26.07
C THR A 502 6.07 -31.31 25.41
N TYR A 503 6.77 -32.43 25.39
CA TYR A 503 6.28 -33.69 24.88
C TYR A 503 6.55 -34.80 25.91
N SER A 504 5.48 -35.48 26.37
CA SER A 504 5.57 -36.52 27.43
C SER A 504 6.29 -36.02 28.69
N GLY A 505 5.99 -34.79 29.14
CA GLY A 505 6.58 -34.15 30.30
C GLY A 505 8.03 -33.66 30.13
N ILE A 506 8.58 -33.74 28.92
CA ILE A 506 10.00 -33.38 28.64
C ILE A 506 10.07 -32.22 27.68
N VAL A 507 10.94 -31.23 27.97
CA VAL A 507 11.21 -30.10 27.05
C VAL A 507 11.98 -30.61 25.84
N SER A 508 11.38 -30.48 24.68
CA SER A 508 11.77 -31.17 23.47
C SER A 508 11.79 -30.23 22.26
N LYS A 509 12.42 -30.67 21.17
CA LYS A 509 12.39 -30.05 19.84
C LYS A 509 12.14 -31.08 18.76
N LEU A 510 11.53 -30.66 17.65
CA LEU A 510 11.52 -31.43 16.41
C LEU A 510 12.86 -31.22 15.68
N GLN A 511 13.36 -32.28 15.08
CA GLN A 511 14.59 -32.26 14.27
C GLN A 511 14.50 -33.36 13.21
N ASP A 512 15.06 -33.12 12.02
CA ASP A 512 15.23 -34.18 11.03
C ASP A 512 16.46 -35.06 11.33
N ASP A 513 16.51 -36.26 10.74
CA ASP A 513 17.59 -37.20 10.91
C ASP A 513 18.58 -37.28 9.72
N GLY A 514 18.35 -36.48 8.67
CA GLY A 514 19.10 -36.52 7.41
C GLY A 514 18.75 -37.71 6.50
N ALA A 515 17.98 -38.68 6.99
CA ALA A 515 17.58 -39.88 6.24
C ALA A 515 16.12 -39.79 5.71
N GLY A 516 15.38 -38.75 6.09
CA GLY A 516 14.01 -38.56 5.66
C GLY A 516 12.97 -38.72 6.77
N ASN A 517 13.41 -38.87 8.03
CA ASN A 517 12.50 -38.95 9.15
C ASN A 517 12.58 -37.70 10.05
N MET A 518 11.48 -37.37 10.68
CA MET A 518 11.39 -36.38 11.76
C MET A 518 11.47 -37.11 13.11
N ARG A 519 12.23 -36.57 14.04
CA ARG A 519 12.43 -37.11 15.39
C ARG A 519 12.19 -36.05 16.45
N ILE A 520 11.88 -36.47 17.68
CA ILE A 520 11.80 -35.63 18.85
C ILE A 520 13.04 -35.85 19.71
N ILE A 521 13.71 -34.78 20.06
CA ILE A 521 14.91 -34.79 20.91
C ILE A 521 14.63 -34.04 22.23
N ASN A 522 15.19 -34.59 23.32
CA ASN A 522 15.23 -33.94 24.63
C ASN A 522 16.27 -32.81 24.60
N THR A 523 15.87 -31.61 25.01
CA THR A 523 16.76 -30.45 25.10
C THR A 523 17.10 -30.06 26.54
N SER A 524 16.58 -30.77 27.53
CA SER A 524 16.81 -30.50 28.96
C SER A 524 18.18 -30.98 29.44
N THR A 525 18.88 -31.78 28.64
CA THR A 525 20.17 -32.39 28.99
C THR A 525 21.29 -31.86 28.10
N THR A 526 22.53 -31.81 28.60
CA THR A 526 23.71 -31.35 27.86
C THR A 526 23.98 -32.21 26.61
N ASN A 527 23.62 -33.48 26.66
CA ASN A 527 23.67 -34.39 25.51
C ASN A 527 22.23 -34.65 25.05
N PRO A 528 21.85 -34.23 23.83
CA PRO A 528 20.53 -34.49 23.30
C PRO A 528 20.18 -35.97 23.24
N GLU A 529 19.06 -36.38 23.83
CA GLU A 529 18.56 -37.74 23.80
C GLU A 529 17.37 -37.85 22.86
N ILE A 530 17.30 -38.91 22.07
CA ILE A 530 16.17 -39.14 21.17
C ILE A 530 15.01 -39.72 21.97
N ILE A 531 13.91 -38.97 22.09
CA ILE A 531 12.69 -39.44 22.76
C ILE A 531 11.83 -40.25 21.79
N ASN A 532 11.66 -39.76 20.58
CA ASN A 532 10.94 -40.47 19.52
C ASN A 532 11.75 -40.43 18.23
N PRO A 533 12.23 -41.57 17.72
CA PRO A 533 13.10 -41.61 16.55
C PRO A 533 12.35 -41.36 15.23
N THR A 534 11.02 -41.55 15.19
CA THR A 534 10.23 -41.45 13.94
C THR A 534 8.84 -40.93 14.25
N ILE A 535 8.70 -39.62 14.47
CA ILE A 535 7.42 -38.95 14.67
C ILE A 535 6.79 -38.52 13.35
N GLY A 536 7.52 -38.62 12.26
CA GLY A 536 7.05 -38.17 10.95
C GLY A 536 8.11 -38.37 9.86
N THR A 537 7.82 -37.85 8.69
CA THR A 537 8.68 -37.91 7.51
C THR A 537 8.94 -36.53 6.93
N VAL A 538 10.06 -36.37 6.24
CA VAL A 538 10.42 -35.15 5.48
C VAL A 538 10.84 -35.52 4.07
N ASP A 539 10.30 -34.80 3.08
CA ASP A 539 10.75 -34.83 1.70
C ASP A 539 11.60 -33.58 1.41
N TYR A 540 12.90 -33.75 1.32
CA TYR A 540 13.84 -32.63 1.06
C TYR A 540 13.68 -32.03 -0.34
N THR A 541 13.01 -32.70 -1.28
CA THR A 541 12.84 -32.22 -2.65
C THR A 541 11.67 -31.23 -2.75
N THR A 542 10.59 -31.54 -2.05
CA THR A 542 9.36 -30.74 -2.06
C THR A 542 9.25 -29.82 -0.84
N GLY A 543 10.06 -30.03 0.20
CA GLY A 543 9.95 -29.33 1.47
C GLY A 543 8.73 -29.73 2.29
N GLU A 544 8.13 -30.90 2.04
CA GLU A 544 6.96 -31.39 2.75
C GLU A 544 7.37 -32.15 4.02
N ILE A 545 6.76 -31.82 5.16
CA ILE A 545 6.90 -32.47 6.45
C ILE A 545 5.54 -33.03 6.85
N LYS A 546 5.48 -34.30 7.18
CA LYS A 546 4.29 -34.96 7.70
C LYS A 546 4.58 -35.52 9.09
N LEU A 547 3.88 -35.05 10.10
CA LEU A 547 3.94 -35.61 11.44
C LEU A 547 2.78 -36.59 11.68
N ILE A 548 3.04 -37.60 12.46
CA ILE A 548 2.08 -38.69 12.73
C ILE A 548 1.95 -38.85 14.25
N ASN A 549 0.73 -38.82 14.75
CA ASN A 549 0.42 -38.94 16.17
C ASN A 549 1.18 -37.91 17.03
N PHE A 550 1.28 -36.68 16.54
CA PHE A 550 1.96 -35.60 17.23
C PHE A 550 1.02 -34.93 18.23
N ALA A 551 1.38 -34.95 19.51
CA ALA A 551 0.66 -34.30 20.59
C ALA A 551 1.61 -33.41 21.38
N VAL A 552 1.18 -32.21 21.72
CA VAL A 552 1.95 -31.22 22.46
C VAL A 552 1.22 -30.87 23.75
N GLU A 553 1.94 -30.87 24.87
CA GLU A 553 1.39 -30.53 26.19
C GLU A 553 1.44 -29.04 26.49
N SER A 554 2.55 -28.39 26.12
CA SER A 554 2.73 -26.94 26.25
C SER A 554 3.82 -26.43 25.29
N PHE A 555 3.79 -25.15 24.96
CA PHE A 555 4.83 -24.44 24.21
C PHE A 555 4.89 -22.98 24.64
N SER A 556 5.98 -22.27 24.32
CA SER A 556 6.16 -20.85 24.60
C SER A 556 5.80 -20.01 23.40
N GLY A 557 5.15 -18.84 23.63
CA GLY A 557 4.67 -17.95 22.56
C GLY A 557 3.35 -18.40 21.97
N ASP A 558 3.00 -17.85 20.80
CA ASP A 558 1.70 -18.07 20.15
C ASP A 558 1.67 -19.35 19.30
N ALA A 559 2.84 -19.83 18.87
CA ALA A 559 2.97 -21.01 18.03
C ALA A 559 4.35 -21.69 18.18
N ILE A 560 4.44 -22.96 17.79
CA ILE A 560 5.69 -23.66 17.60
C ILE A 560 6.26 -23.21 16.24
N LYS A 561 7.45 -22.62 16.25
CA LYS A 561 8.16 -22.20 15.04
C LYS A 561 8.96 -23.39 14.50
N ILE A 562 8.81 -23.72 13.22
CA ILE A 562 9.56 -24.75 12.51
C ILE A 562 10.43 -24.06 11.47
N TYR A 563 11.74 -24.12 11.64
CA TYR A 563 12.76 -23.53 10.78
C TYR A 563 13.27 -24.57 9.80
N ALA A 564 13.50 -24.19 8.56
CA ALA A 564 14.08 -25.08 7.57
C ALA A 564 15.19 -24.41 6.78
N ALA A 565 16.34 -25.09 6.65
CA ALA A 565 17.43 -24.65 5.78
C ALA A 565 17.13 -25.01 4.33
N THR A 566 17.03 -24.01 3.45
CA THR A 566 16.80 -24.19 2.03
C THR A 566 18.10 -24.29 1.22
N THR A 567 18.07 -24.98 0.08
CA THR A 567 19.23 -25.06 -0.82
C THR A 567 19.51 -23.76 -1.56
N SER A 568 18.51 -22.91 -1.65
CA SER A 568 18.60 -21.56 -2.21
C SER A 568 18.81 -20.55 -1.10
N SER A 569 19.72 -19.62 -1.26
CA SER A 569 19.84 -18.45 -0.39
C SER A 569 18.77 -17.39 -0.67
N ASN A 570 17.89 -17.63 -1.65
CA ASN A 570 16.76 -16.78 -1.97
C ASN A 570 15.47 -17.51 -1.60
N VAL A 571 14.54 -16.80 -0.97
CA VAL A 571 13.21 -17.31 -0.61
C VAL A 571 12.16 -16.54 -1.38
N THR A 572 11.27 -17.25 -2.07
CA THR A 572 10.16 -16.64 -2.83
C THR A 572 8.85 -16.96 -2.16
N ALA A 573 8.10 -15.94 -1.78
CA ALA A 573 6.74 -16.14 -1.27
C ALA A 573 5.80 -16.59 -2.38
N PRO A 574 4.87 -17.54 -2.12
CA PRO A 574 3.74 -17.78 -2.98
C PRO A 574 2.95 -16.48 -3.25
N LYS A 575 2.17 -16.45 -4.34
CA LYS A 575 1.40 -15.24 -4.70
C LYS A 575 0.40 -14.81 -3.63
N SER A 576 -0.09 -15.75 -2.82
CA SER A 576 -1.05 -15.50 -1.72
C SER A 576 -0.41 -15.08 -0.40
N ARG A 577 0.93 -15.05 -0.30
CA ARG A 577 1.64 -14.79 0.95
C ARG A 577 2.56 -13.57 0.87
N ILE A 578 2.70 -12.91 2.01
CA ILE A 578 3.62 -11.79 2.22
C ILE A 578 4.86 -12.31 2.94
N LEU A 579 6.05 -12.00 2.42
CA LEU A 579 7.32 -12.37 3.03
C LEU A 579 7.72 -11.30 4.05
N THR A 580 7.99 -11.69 5.29
CA THR A 580 8.32 -10.74 6.37
C THR A 580 9.46 -11.26 7.23
N ILE A 581 10.38 -10.37 7.62
CA ILE A 581 11.42 -10.61 8.63
C ILE A 581 11.02 -9.82 9.88
N ARG A 582 10.78 -10.51 10.99
CA ARG A 582 10.45 -9.89 12.28
C ARG A 582 11.72 -9.62 13.08
N ASP A 583 11.65 -8.65 13.98
CA ASP A 583 12.78 -8.28 14.85
C ASP A 583 13.30 -9.48 15.69
N GLU A 584 12.39 -10.30 16.19
CA GLU A 584 12.71 -11.52 16.97
C GLU A 584 13.38 -12.63 16.16
N ASP A 585 13.22 -12.63 14.83
CA ASP A 585 13.77 -13.63 13.93
C ASP A 585 15.09 -13.17 13.27
N ILE A 586 15.70 -12.07 13.78
CA ILE A 586 17.01 -11.57 13.33
C ILE A 586 18.09 -11.96 14.34
N LEU A 587 19.03 -12.79 13.93
CA LEU A 587 20.20 -13.20 14.71
C LEU A 587 21.46 -12.61 14.07
N ILE A 588 22.21 -11.80 14.83
CA ILE A 588 23.41 -11.11 14.34
C ILE A 588 24.60 -11.53 15.18
N ASN A 589 25.65 -12.02 14.53
CA ASN A 589 26.92 -12.37 15.13
C ASN A 589 28.02 -11.46 14.58
N PHE A 590 28.79 -10.83 15.46
CA PHE A 590 29.93 -10.00 15.06
C PHE A 590 31.22 -10.76 15.21
N ILE A 591 32.01 -10.82 14.12
CA ILE A 591 33.32 -11.46 14.07
C ILE A 591 34.37 -10.36 13.84
N GLU A 592 35.25 -10.17 14.85
CA GLU A 592 36.32 -9.18 14.71
C GLU A 592 37.42 -9.72 13.80
N SER A 593 37.72 -8.97 12.74
CA SER A 593 38.86 -9.30 11.86
C SER A 593 40.18 -9.12 12.59
N LYS A 594 41.02 -10.13 12.51
CA LYS A 594 42.40 -10.11 13.08
C LYS A 594 43.40 -9.38 12.19
N ALA A 595 42.96 -8.78 11.07
CA ALA A 595 43.84 -8.09 10.11
C ALA A 595 44.18 -6.65 10.54
#